data_47143f93176902d4615c270c31a19247
#
_entry.id   47143f93176902d4615c270c31a19247
#
_cell.length_a   1.000
_cell.length_b   1.000
_cell.length_c   1.000
_cell.angle_alpha   90.00
_cell.angle_beta   90.00
_cell.angle_gamma   90.00
#
_symmetry.space_group_name_H-M   'P 1'
#
loop_
_entity.id
_entity.type
_entity.pdbx_description
1 polymer ?
#
loop_
_entity_poly.entity_id
_entity_poly.type
_entity_poly.pdbx_seq_one_letter_code
_entity_poly.pdbx_strand_id
1 'polypeptide(L)'
;VVLSAWGTSNMRTGGDDLAQALALMGLRPSWDASSRRVTGFEIIPLDVLDRPRVDVCLRCSGFFRDAFPAQMTLFDRAVRAVAGLDEPDDMNPLAANARCDAERLQDSGMDADVAQTQSLLRIFSAKPGAYGAGLQALIDEKLWQERADFAEAFLVWSSYAYGEHAEGVSARGALEARLSGSDAVLHNQDNREHDILDSDDYYQFAGGLSAAVAHLSGRDVPVYHNDHSLAERPVIRTLAEEIGRVVRGRASNPKWIEGAMRHGYKGAFEMAATVDYLFAFAATTRQVAEHHFTALFEAYIENEQVRAFLQDVNDAAYADMLARFDEAIERGLWTPRRNSVISTLEKHLAAPAAQQRPARTPVESVRSPYDDNNHRR
;
A
#
# COMPACT_ATOMS: atom_id res chain seq x y z
N VAL A 1 -12.25 8.00 -6.30
CA VAL A 1 -10.91 7.78 -5.72
C VAL A 1 -10.84 6.44 -5.03
N VAL A 2 -9.63 5.88 -4.86
CA VAL A 2 -9.42 4.66 -4.09
C VAL A 2 -8.51 4.93 -2.91
N LEU A 3 -8.90 4.46 -1.71
CA LEU A 3 -8.23 4.67 -0.43
C LEU A 3 -7.85 3.33 0.21
N SER A 4 -6.60 3.18 0.63
CA SER A 4 -6.17 2.05 1.45
C SER A 4 -6.57 2.26 2.90
N ALA A 5 -7.26 1.27 3.50
CA ALA A 5 -7.66 1.28 4.90
C ALA A 5 -6.88 0.22 5.70
N TRP A 6 -6.14 0.66 6.72
CA TRP A 6 -5.24 -0.16 7.50
C TRP A 6 -5.78 -0.47 8.90
N GLY A 7 -5.75 -1.75 9.28
CA GLY A 7 -6.23 -2.17 10.60
C GLY A 7 -5.42 -1.57 11.75
N THR A 8 -4.11 -1.52 11.62
CA THR A 8 -3.22 -0.94 12.64
C THR A 8 -3.40 0.57 12.78
N SER A 9 -3.51 1.30 11.66
CA SER A 9 -3.83 2.72 11.65
C SER A 9 -5.19 2.99 12.29
N ASN A 10 -6.20 2.20 11.93
CA ASN A 10 -7.54 2.31 12.48
C ASN A 10 -7.57 2.13 14.01
N MET A 11 -6.75 1.22 14.56
CA MET A 11 -6.61 1.05 16.00
C MET A 11 -5.96 2.26 16.69
N ARG A 12 -4.90 2.82 16.09
CA ARG A 12 -4.15 3.95 16.68
C ARG A 12 -4.93 5.25 16.63
N THR A 13 -5.61 5.52 15.51
CA THR A 13 -6.28 6.79 15.26
C THR A 13 -7.75 6.81 15.71
N GLY A 14 -8.34 5.64 15.92
CA GLY A 14 -9.79 5.53 16.17
C GLY A 14 -10.64 5.65 14.91
N GLY A 15 -10.03 5.59 13.70
CA GLY A 15 -10.77 5.49 12.43
C GLY A 15 -10.58 6.65 11.46
N ASP A 16 -9.41 7.28 11.42
CA ASP A 16 -9.14 8.42 10.53
C ASP A 16 -9.33 8.07 9.05
N ASP A 17 -8.91 6.87 8.60
CA ASP A 17 -9.11 6.43 7.22
C ASP A 17 -10.59 6.42 6.83
N LEU A 18 -11.42 5.87 7.71
CA LEU A 18 -12.87 5.81 7.51
C LEU A 18 -13.52 7.19 7.60
N ALA A 19 -13.06 8.03 8.55
CA ALA A 19 -13.53 9.39 8.70
C ALA A 19 -13.24 10.24 7.45
N GLN A 20 -12.03 10.09 6.87
CA GLN A 20 -11.67 10.73 5.61
C GLN A 20 -12.58 10.25 4.46
N ALA A 21 -12.82 8.94 4.35
CA ALA A 21 -13.69 8.38 3.33
C ALA A 21 -15.13 8.93 3.44
N LEU A 22 -15.68 8.98 4.66
CA LEU A 22 -16.99 9.59 4.92
C LEU A 22 -17.00 11.08 4.57
N ALA A 23 -16.00 11.84 5.00
CA ALA A 23 -15.88 13.25 4.68
C ALA A 23 -15.82 13.52 3.18
N LEU A 24 -15.06 12.71 2.41
CA LEU A 24 -15.00 12.80 0.95
C LEU A 24 -16.37 12.60 0.30
N MET A 25 -17.15 11.64 0.78
CA MET A 25 -18.54 11.42 0.35
C MET A 25 -19.53 12.50 0.82
N GLY A 26 -19.10 13.45 1.65
CA GLY A 26 -19.96 14.49 2.21
C GLY A 26 -20.80 14.02 3.40
N LEU A 27 -20.23 13.17 4.24
CA LEU A 27 -20.84 12.65 5.46
C LEU A 27 -19.99 13.02 6.68
N ARG A 28 -20.62 13.02 7.85
CA ARG A 28 -19.90 13.06 9.14
C ARG A 28 -20.35 11.90 10.01
N PRO A 29 -19.46 11.29 10.80
CA PRO A 29 -19.84 10.24 11.73
C PRO A 29 -20.69 10.80 12.88
N SER A 30 -21.70 10.03 13.30
CA SER A 30 -22.50 10.29 14.51
C SER A 30 -21.98 9.45 15.66
N TRP A 31 -21.83 10.05 16.83
CA TRP A 31 -21.23 9.45 18.01
C TRP A 31 -22.24 9.27 19.13
N ASP A 32 -22.19 8.13 19.80
CA ASP A 32 -22.85 7.99 21.10
C ASP A 32 -22.05 8.73 22.17
N ALA A 33 -22.73 9.66 22.86
CA ALA A 33 -22.09 10.54 23.83
C ALA A 33 -21.51 9.79 25.06
N SER A 34 -22.07 8.64 25.42
CA SER A 34 -21.66 7.88 26.60
C SER A 34 -20.52 6.90 26.31
N SER A 35 -20.63 6.13 25.24
CA SER A 35 -19.64 5.12 24.83
C SER A 35 -18.50 5.68 23.98
N ARG A 36 -18.68 6.88 23.42
CA ARG A 36 -17.79 7.49 22.41
C ARG A 36 -17.56 6.62 21.18
N ARG A 37 -18.52 5.76 20.87
CA ARG A 37 -18.48 4.93 19.66
C ARG A 37 -19.25 5.57 18.54
N VAL A 38 -18.77 5.38 17.31
CA VAL A 38 -19.53 5.74 16.11
C VAL A 38 -20.75 4.82 16.00
N THR A 39 -21.93 5.41 15.88
CA THR A 39 -23.22 4.70 15.81
C THR A 39 -23.93 4.87 14.47
N GLY A 40 -23.46 5.82 13.66
CA GLY A 40 -24.05 6.12 12.38
C GLY A 40 -23.31 7.24 11.66
N PHE A 41 -24.01 7.90 10.75
CA PHE A 41 -23.50 9.06 10.02
C PHE A 41 -24.64 10.04 9.76
N GLU A 42 -24.29 11.28 9.49
CA GLU A 42 -25.16 12.35 9.04
C GLU A 42 -24.76 12.74 7.62
N ILE A 43 -25.74 12.93 6.73
CA ILE A 43 -25.53 13.42 5.37
C ILE A 43 -25.46 14.95 5.43
N ILE A 44 -24.35 15.50 4.95
CA ILE A 44 -24.18 16.95 4.80
C ILE A 44 -24.89 17.36 3.50
N PRO A 45 -25.89 18.26 3.55
CA PRO A 45 -26.54 18.77 2.35
C PRO A 45 -25.55 19.46 1.40
N LEU A 46 -25.80 19.42 0.08
CA LEU A 46 -24.87 19.99 -0.92
C LEU A 46 -24.62 21.49 -0.75
N ASP A 47 -25.62 22.25 -0.32
CA ASP A 47 -25.51 23.68 -0.05
C ASP A 47 -24.59 24.01 1.15
N VAL A 48 -24.42 23.06 2.06
CA VAL A 48 -23.48 23.14 3.19
C VAL A 48 -22.12 22.54 2.84
N LEU A 49 -22.13 21.49 2.04
CA LEU A 49 -20.90 20.79 1.62
C LEU A 49 -20.03 21.67 0.69
N ASP A 50 -20.67 22.52 -0.13
CA ASP A 50 -20.05 23.48 -1.06
C ASP A 50 -19.04 22.86 -2.04
N ARG A 51 -19.22 21.59 -2.40
CA ARG A 51 -18.44 20.83 -3.39
C ARG A 51 -19.19 19.56 -3.80
N PRO A 52 -18.83 18.96 -4.94
CA PRO A 52 -19.33 17.62 -5.28
C PRO A 52 -18.95 16.57 -4.21
N ARG A 53 -19.78 15.54 -4.10
CA ARG A 53 -19.44 14.32 -3.38
C ARG A 53 -18.37 13.56 -4.16
N VAL A 54 -17.55 12.79 -3.46
CA VAL A 54 -16.53 11.96 -4.07
C VAL A 54 -16.94 10.49 -3.98
N ASP A 55 -16.91 9.77 -5.08
CA ASP A 55 -17.07 8.31 -5.09
C ASP A 55 -15.79 7.66 -4.54
N VAL A 56 -15.89 7.04 -3.37
CA VAL A 56 -14.77 6.46 -2.63
C VAL A 56 -14.86 4.95 -2.64
N CYS A 57 -13.80 4.31 -3.13
CA CYS A 57 -13.60 2.87 -3.04
C CYS A 57 -12.56 2.59 -1.94
N LEU A 58 -12.87 1.70 -0.99
CA LEU A 58 -11.94 1.26 0.05
C LEU A 58 -11.24 -0.03 -0.37
N ARG A 59 -9.91 -0.05 -0.28
CA ARG A 59 -9.11 -1.27 -0.29
C ARG A 59 -8.64 -1.56 1.14
N CYS A 60 -9.37 -2.43 1.82
CA CYS A 60 -9.08 -2.78 3.20
C CYS A 60 -7.95 -3.80 3.30
N SER A 61 -7.02 -3.62 4.25
CA SER A 61 -6.07 -4.67 4.64
C SER A 61 -6.80 -5.88 5.23
N GLY A 62 -6.17 -7.06 5.21
CA GLY A 62 -6.76 -8.24 5.82
C GLY A 62 -7.05 -8.05 7.31
N PHE A 63 -6.17 -7.34 8.01
CA PHE A 63 -6.39 -7.02 9.42
C PHE A 63 -7.57 -6.06 9.63
N PHE A 64 -7.72 -5.02 8.79
CA PHE A 64 -8.90 -4.14 8.86
C PHE A 64 -10.19 -4.94 8.66
N ARG A 65 -10.22 -5.78 7.63
CA ARG A 65 -11.36 -6.65 7.30
C ARG A 65 -11.77 -7.53 8.50
N ASP A 66 -10.81 -8.16 9.15
CA ASP A 66 -11.10 -9.15 10.20
C ASP A 66 -11.42 -8.48 11.55
N ALA A 67 -10.80 -7.34 11.86
CA ALA A 67 -10.96 -6.67 13.15
C ALA A 67 -12.12 -5.64 13.18
N PHE A 68 -12.54 -5.10 12.02
CA PHE A 68 -13.49 -3.98 11.97
C PHE A 68 -14.72 -4.20 11.06
N PRO A 69 -15.40 -5.36 11.13
CA PRO A 69 -16.56 -5.64 10.27
C PRO A 69 -17.70 -4.63 10.47
N ALA A 70 -17.91 -4.15 11.68
CA ALA A 70 -18.94 -3.13 11.96
C ALA A 70 -18.67 -1.81 11.25
N GLN A 71 -17.41 -1.42 11.08
CA GLN A 71 -17.04 -0.22 10.34
C GLN A 71 -17.21 -0.40 8.83
N MET A 72 -16.94 -1.60 8.30
CA MET A 72 -17.26 -1.91 6.89
C MET A 72 -18.77 -1.84 6.64
N THR A 73 -19.57 -2.41 7.52
CA THR A 73 -21.04 -2.29 7.44
C THR A 73 -21.50 -0.83 7.48
N LEU A 74 -20.92 -0.02 8.37
CA LEU A 74 -21.23 1.42 8.45
C LEU A 74 -20.92 2.14 7.15
N PHE A 75 -19.76 1.85 6.56
CA PHE A 75 -19.35 2.47 5.29
C PHE A 75 -20.22 1.99 4.12
N ASP A 76 -20.58 0.71 4.04
CA ASP A 76 -21.50 0.19 3.01
C ASP A 76 -22.89 0.86 3.10
N ARG A 77 -23.40 1.04 4.31
CA ARG A 77 -24.65 1.80 4.52
C ARG A 77 -24.54 3.26 4.10
N ALA A 78 -23.40 3.88 4.36
CA ALA A 78 -23.11 5.24 3.93
C ALA A 78 -23.08 5.36 2.40
N VAL A 79 -22.44 4.42 1.70
CA VAL A 79 -22.45 4.33 0.23
C VAL A 79 -23.88 4.23 -0.30
N ARG A 80 -24.67 3.32 0.24
CA ARG A 80 -26.07 3.12 -0.17
C ARG A 80 -26.93 4.36 0.08
N ALA A 81 -26.74 5.03 1.21
CA ALA A 81 -27.48 6.25 1.54
C ALA A 81 -27.15 7.38 0.56
N VAL A 82 -25.85 7.59 0.22
CA VAL A 82 -25.43 8.61 -0.74
C VAL A 82 -25.88 8.27 -2.16
N ALA A 83 -25.85 7.00 -2.56
CA ALA A 83 -26.31 6.54 -3.87
C ALA A 83 -27.83 6.73 -4.06
N GLY A 84 -28.60 6.73 -2.98
CA GLY A 84 -30.05 6.94 -2.99
C GLY A 84 -30.50 8.40 -2.97
N LEU A 85 -29.57 9.38 -2.93
CA LEU A 85 -29.93 10.80 -2.94
C LEU A 85 -30.32 11.26 -4.34
N ASP A 86 -31.39 12.09 -4.39
CA ASP A 86 -31.80 12.77 -5.62
C ASP A 86 -31.00 14.07 -5.78
N GLU A 87 -29.79 13.93 -6.31
CA GLU A 87 -28.83 15.01 -6.52
C GLU A 87 -28.34 14.99 -7.98
N PRO A 88 -27.91 16.14 -8.55
CA PRO A 88 -27.33 16.20 -9.89
C PRO A 88 -26.12 15.29 -10.05
N ASP A 89 -25.93 14.66 -11.21
CA ASP A 89 -24.88 13.69 -11.49
C ASP A 89 -23.47 14.24 -11.30
N ASP A 90 -23.26 15.50 -11.65
CA ASP A 90 -21.98 16.20 -11.47
C ASP A 90 -21.71 16.56 -10.01
N MET A 91 -22.73 16.61 -9.17
CA MET A 91 -22.63 16.86 -7.74
C MET A 91 -22.59 15.57 -6.90
N ASN A 92 -23.09 14.44 -7.45
CA ASN A 92 -23.05 13.13 -6.81
C ASN A 92 -22.55 12.04 -7.77
N PRO A 93 -21.25 12.03 -8.09
CA PRO A 93 -20.66 11.01 -8.97
C PRO A 93 -20.85 9.57 -8.46
N LEU A 94 -20.97 9.35 -7.13
CA LEU A 94 -21.24 8.02 -6.59
C LEU A 94 -22.59 7.48 -7.05
N ALA A 95 -23.66 8.29 -6.95
CA ALA A 95 -24.98 7.91 -7.41
C ALA A 95 -25.03 7.74 -8.94
N ALA A 96 -24.39 8.64 -9.68
CA ALA A 96 -24.27 8.55 -11.15
C ALA A 96 -23.57 7.26 -11.60
N ASN A 97 -22.41 6.96 -11.01
CA ASN A 97 -21.65 5.74 -11.30
C ASN A 97 -22.46 4.47 -10.95
N ALA A 98 -23.15 4.46 -9.80
CA ALA A 98 -23.95 3.31 -9.38
C ALA A 98 -25.10 3.04 -10.39
N ARG A 99 -25.78 4.07 -10.88
CA ARG A 99 -26.83 3.92 -11.92
C ARG A 99 -26.26 3.39 -13.23
N CYS A 100 -25.21 4.01 -13.75
CA CYS A 100 -24.55 3.55 -14.99
C CYS A 100 -24.07 2.10 -14.89
N ASP A 101 -23.52 1.70 -13.76
CA ASP A 101 -23.08 0.32 -13.56
C ASP A 101 -24.25 -0.66 -13.48
N ALA A 102 -25.32 -0.31 -12.78
CA ALA A 102 -26.51 -1.14 -12.69
C ALA A 102 -27.13 -1.35 -14.09
N GLU A 103 -27.27 -0.29 -14.90
CA GLU A 103 -27.75 -0.36 -16.28
C GLU A 103 -26.86 -1.27 -17.13
N ARG A 104 -25.53 -1.06 -17.10
CA ARG A 104 -24.57 -1.88 -17.84
C ARG A 104 -24.63 -3.35 -17.46
N LEU A 105 -24.81 -3.67 -16.18
CA LEU A 105 -24.92 -5.04 -15.68
C LEU A 105 -26.24 -5.68 -16.13
N GLN A 106 -27.34 -4.94 -16.10
CA GLN A 106 -28.66 -5.40 -16.60
C GLN A 106 -28.60 -5.65 -18.11
N ASP A 107 -28.00 -4.75 -18.89
CA ASP A 107 -27.80 -4.91 -20.33
C ASP A 107 -26.95 -6.15 -20.68
N SER A 108 -26.07 -6.56 -19.76
CA SER A 108 -25.32 -7.81 -19.88
C SER A 108 -26.12 -9.07 -19.51
N GLY A 109 -27.39 -8.92 -19.14
CA GLY A 109 -28.30 -10.00 -18.78
C GLY A 109 -28.34 -10.36 -17.30
N MET A 110 -27.76 -9.51 -16.42
CA MET A 110 -27.84 -9.71 -14.98
C MET A 110 -29.23 -9.34 -14.46
N ASP A 111 -29.71 -10.09 -13.47
CA ASP A 111 -30.93 -9.75 -12.74
C ASP A 111 -30.84 -8.33 -12.14
N ALA A 112 -31.95 -7.58 -12.17
CA ALA A 112 -31.98 -6.18 -11.77
C ALA A 112 -31.57 -5.95 -10.30
N ASP A 113 -32.01 -6.80 -9.38
CA ASP A 113 -31.69 -6.67 -7.95
C ASP A 113 -30.23 -7.01 -7.69
N VAL A 114 -29.71 -8.02 -8.41
CA VAL A 114 -28.28 -8.40 -8.37
C VAL A 114 -27.41 -7.29 -8.96
N ALA A 115 -27.79 -6.73 -10.10
CA ALA A 115 -27.09 -5.62 -10.76
C ALA A 115 -27.04 -4.38 -9.85
N GLN A 116 -28.17 -4.03 -9.23
CA GLN A 116 -28.25 -2.94 -8.25
C GLN A 116 -27.32 -3.17 -7.06
N THR A 117 -27.30 -4.39 -6.52
CA THR A 117 -26.43 -4.73 -5.39
C THR A 117 -24.96 -4.65 -5.76
N GLN A 118 -24.56 -5.18 -6.93
CA GLN A 118 -23.17 -5.16 -7.38
C GLN A 118 -22.69 -3.73 -7.74
N SER A 119 -23.55 -2.89 -8.30
CA SER A 119 -23.22 -1.51 -8.63
C SER A 119 -22.83 -0.65 -7.42
N LEU A 120 -23.25 -1.06 -6.22
CA LEU A 120 -23.00 -0.35 -4.94
C LEU A 120 -21.74 -0.83 -4.20
N LEU A 121 -21.06 -1.90 -4.67
CA LEU A 121 -19.86 -2.40 -4.01
C LEU A 121 -18.73 -1.38 -4.06
N ARG A 122 -18.22 -1.00 -2.87
CA ARG A 122 -17.12 -0.03 -2.70
C ARG A 122 -16.07 -0.47 -1.68
N ILE A 123 -16.21 -1.66 -1.10
CA ILE A 123 -15.26 -2.21 -0.11
C ILE A 123 -14.68 -3.49 -0.67
N PHE A 124 -13.37 -3.51 -0.84
CA PHE A 124 -12.65 -4.65 -1.37
C PHE A 124 -11.46 -5.02 -0.49
N SER A 125 -11.16 -6.31 -0.43
CA SER A 125 -10.02 -6.86 0.31
C SER A 125 -9.56 -8.17 -0.34
N ALA A 126 -8.52 -8.81 0.23
CA ALA A 126 -8.18 -10.18 -0.08
C ALA A 126 -9.32 -11.13 0.36
N LYS A 127 -9.35 -12.36 -0.17
CA LYS A 127 -10.31 -13.38 0.25
C LYS A 127 -10.24 -13.62 1.77
N PRO A 128 -11.30 -14.13 2.40
CA PRO A 128 -11.27 -14.50 3.81
C PRO A 128 -10.05 -15.37 4.16
N GLY A 129 -9.34 -15.01 5.23
CA GLY A 129 -8.13 -15.71 5.67
C GLY A 129 -6.85 -15.43 4.88
N ALA A 130 -6.89 -14.60 3.81
CA ALA A 130 -5.70 -14.17 3.09
C ALA A 130 -5.32 -12.73 3.45
N TYR A 131 -4.02 -12.43 3.40
CA TYR A 131 -3.43 -11.12 3.71
C TYR A 131 -2.50 -10.68 2.56
N GLY A 132 -2.22 -9.38 2.46
CA GLY A 132 -1.39 -8.81 1.40
C GLY A 132 -2.15 -8.47 0.12
N ALA A 133 -1.42 -8.22 -0.95
CA ALA A 133 -1.95 -7.83 -2.27
C ALA A 133 -1.35 -8.63 -3.45
N GLY A 134 -0.48 -9.62 -3.16
CA GLY A 134 0.04 -10.58 -4.14
C GLY A 134 1.24 -10.12 -4.95
N LEU A 135 1.82 -8.95 -4.66
CA LEU A 135 2.92 -8.39 -5.45
C LEU A 135 4.30 -8.87 -4.99
N GLN A 136 4.44 -9.23 -3.71
CA GLN A 136 5.73 -9.55 -3.12
C GLN A 136 6.44 -10.68 -3.88
N ALA A 137 5.75 -11.79 -4.11
CA ALA A 137 6.32 -12.93 -4.82
C ALA A 137 6.78 -12.58 -6.26
N LEU A 138 6.07 -11.68 -6.96
CA LEU A 138 6.47 -11.22 -8.28
C LEU A 138 7.80 -10.45 -8.23
N ILE A 139 7.99 -9.61 -7.19
CA ILE A 139 9.23 -8.85 -7.00
C ILE A 139 10.38 -9.77 -6.58
N ASP A 140 10.16 -10.62 -5.55
CA ASP A 140 11.20 -11.45 -4.95
C ASP A 140 11.72 -12.51 -5.93
N GLU A 141 10.81 -13.16 -6.66
CA GLU A 141 11.11 -14.25 -7.59
C GLU A 141 11.31 -13.75 -9.04
N LYS A 142 11.28 -12.42 -9.27
CA LYS A 142 11.43 -11.79 -10.60
C LYS A 142 10.42 -12.29 -11.64
N LEU A 143 9.19 -12.66 -11.20
CA LEU A 143 8.15 -13.29 -12.03
C LEU A 143 7.28 -12.28 -12.79
N TRP A 144 7.79 -11.12 -13.12
CA TRP A 144 7.09 -10.08 -13.86
C TRP A 144 7.89 -9.62 -15.08
N GLN A 145 7.21 -9.21 -16.13
CA GLN A 145 7.79 -8.68 -17.36
C GLN A 145 7.46 -7.21 -17.55
N GLU A 146 6.22 -6.85 -17.22
CA GLU A 146 5.71 -5.49 -17.36
C GLU A 146 4.82 -5.10 -16.17
N ARG A 147 4.51 -3.81 -16.06
CA ARG A 147 3.70 -3.27 -14.96
C ARG A 147 2.29 -3.89 -14.90
N ALA A 148 1.77 -4.36 -16.04
CA ALA A 148 0.47 -5.03 -16.10
C ALA A 148 0.42 -6.33 -15.27
N ASP A 149 1.56 -7.02 -15.08
CA ASP A 149 1.63 -8.24 -14.26
C ASP A 149 1.31 -7.93 -12.80
N PHE A 150 1.77 -6.78 -12.30
CA PHE A 150 1.41 -6.32 -10.96
C PHE A 150 -0.06 -5.92 -10.85
N ALA A 151 -0.61 -5.31 -11.90
CA ALA A 151 -2.03 -4.99 -11.95
C ALA A 151 -2.89 -6.25 -11.87
N GLU A 152 -2.56 -7.28 -12.64
CA GLU A 152 -3.27 -8.56 -12.65
C GLU A 152 -3.18 -9.26 -11.28
N ALA A 153 -1.98 -9.36 -10.71
CA ALA A 153 -1.80 -9.95 -9.38
C ALA A 153 -2.63 -9.19 -8.33
N PHE A 154 -2.57 -7.86 -8.34
CA PHE A 154 -3.36 -7.04 -7.44
C PHE A 154 -4.86 -7.28 -7.59
N LEU A 155 -5.36 -7.33 -8.82
CA LEU A 155 -6.78 -7.59 -9.10
C LEU A 155 -7.21 -8.97 -8.64
N VAL A 156 -6.42 -10.02 -8.89
CA VAL A 156 -6.70 -11.38 -8.40
C VAL A 156 -6.79 -11.41 -6.88
N TRP A 157 -5.87 -10.78 -6.18
CA TRP A 157 -5.83 -10.80 -4.72
C TRP A 157 -6.87 -9.90 -4.06
N SER A 158 -7.27 -8.80 -4.71
CA SER A 158 -8.08 -7.74 -4.12
C SER A 158 -9.55 -7.77 -4.51
N SER A 159 -9.98 -8.74 -5.31
CA SER A 159 -11.32 -8.79 -5.92
C SER A 159 -12.45 -9.33 -5.05
N TYR A 160 -12.28 -9.34 -3.74
CA TYR A 160 -13.32 -9.85 -2.83
C TYR A 160 -14.03 -8.68 -2.16
N ALA A 161 -15.35 -8.61 -2.36
CA ALA A 161 -16.19 -7.54 -1.82
C ALA A 161 -16.68 -7.85 -0.41
N TYR A 162 -16.81 -6.79 0.38
CA TYR A 162 -17.28 -6.82 1.77
C TYR A 162 -18.32 -5.73 2.02
N GLY A 163 -19.14 -5.89 3.05
CA GLY A 163 -20.19 -4.96 3.45
C GLY A 163 -21.36 -5.67 4.09
N GLU A 164 -22.50 -5.00 4.21
CA GLU A 164 -23.69 -5.56 4.87
C GLU A 164 -24.24 -6.80 4.14
N HIS A 165 -24.09 -6.84 2.81
CA HIS A 165 -24.63 -7.90 1.95
C HIS A 165 -23.53 -8.68 1.19
N ALA A 166 -22.28 -8.52 1.56
CA ALA A 166 -21.15 -9.19 0.95
C ALA A 166 -20.09 -9.55 2.01
N GLU A 167 -19.75 -10.84 2.11
CA GLU A 167 -18.73 -11.35 3.03
C GLU A 167 -17.71 -12.17 2.25
N GLY A 168 -16.76 -11.47 1.62
CA GLY A 168 -15.72 -12.10 0.79
C GLY A 168 -16.27 -12.67 -0.52
N VAL A 169 -17.26 -12.03 -1.11
CA VAL A 169 -17.84 -12.43 -2.39
C VAL A 169 -16.88 -12.02 -3.52
N SER A 170 -16.57 -12.95 -4.42
CA SER A 170 -15.77 -12.63 -5.61
C SER A 170 -16.51 -11.61 -6.50
N ALA A 171 -15.89 -10.45 -6.72
CA ALA A 171 -16.50 -9.30 -7.39
C ALA A 171 -15.48 -8.54 -8.26
N ARG A 172 -14.67 -9.27 -9.05
CA ARG A 172 -13.60 -8.69 -9.88
C ARG A 172 -14.12 -7.60 -10.81
N GLY A 173 -15.20 -7.84 -11.54
CA GLY A 173 -15.76 -6.84 -12.46
C GLY A 173 -16.22 -5.56 -11.77
N ALA A 174 -16.71 -5.65 -10.51
CA ALA A 174 -17.05 -4.48 -9.73
C ALA A 174 -15.79 -3.70 -9.30
N LEU A 175 -14.72 -4.38 -8.88
CA LEU A 175 -13.44 -3.73 -8.58
C LEU A 175 -12.85 -3.04 -9.82
N GLU A 176 -12.82 -3.73 -10.95
CA GLU A 176 -12.33 -3.17 -12.21
C GLU A 176 -13.10 -1.91 -12.62
N ALA A 177 -14.42 -1.91 -12.48
CA ALA A 177 -15.25 -0.74 -12.74
C ALA A 177 -14.91 0.45 -11.82
N ARG A 178 -14.62 0.18 -10.54
CA ARG A 178 -14.20 1.25 -9.58
C ARG A 178 -12.83 1.80 -9.92
N LEU A 179 -11.86 0.92 -10.21
CA LEU A 179 -10.50 1.33 -10.48
C LEU A 179 -10.36 2.04 -11.83
N SER A 180 -11.06 1.60 -12.87
CA SER A 180 -11.03 2.23 -14.20
C SER A 180 -11.53 3.70 -14.17
N GLY A 181 -12.48 4.02 -13.29
CA GLY A 181 -13.01 5.37 -13.09
C GLY A 181 -12.29 6.19 -12.01
N SER A 182 -11.22 5.67 -11.41
CA SER A 182 -10.54 6.38 -10.32
C SER A 182 -9.59 7.46 -10.85
N ASP A 183 -9.64 8.65 -10.22
CA ASP A 183 -8.79 9.80 -10.54
C ASP A 183 -7.59 9.96 -9.62
N ALA A 184 -7.56 9.26 -8.49
CA ALA A 184 -6.45 9.29 -7.54
C ALA A 184 -6.43 8.04 -6.66
N VAL A 185 -5.21 7.68 -6.23
CA VAL A 185 -4.93 6.69 -5.18
C VAL A 185 -4.53 7.45 -3.92
N LEU A 186 -5.12 7.11 -2.78
CA LEU A 186 -4.85 7.73 -1.50
C LEU A 186 -4.19 6.72 -0.55
N HIS A 187 -3.07 7.13 0.03
CA HIS A 187 -2.36 6.39 1.07
C HIS A 187 -2.20 7.27 2.29
N ASN A 188 -2.64 6.79 3.45
CA ASN A 188 -2.56 7.52 4.70
C ASN A 188 -1.43 7.00 5.58
N GLN A 189 -0.76 7.91 6.28
CA GLN A 189 0.26 7.61 7.26
C GLN A 189 -0.04 8.34 8.58
N ASP A 190 -0.35 7.56 9.62
CA ASP A 190 -0.78 8.04 10.93
C ASP A 190 0.36 8.20 11.94
N ASN A 191 1.56 7.70 11.63
CA ASN A 191 2.72 7.74 12.51
C ASN A 191 4.01 7.86 11.70
N ARG A 192 5.13 8.15 12.38
CA ARG A 192 6.46 8.28 11.77
C ARG A 192 7.46 7.22 12.22
N GLU A 193 6.99 6.16 12.86
CA GLU A 193 7.84 5.02 13.22
C GLU A 193 8.30 4.27 11.98
N HIS A 194 7.43 4.23 10.95
CA HIS A 194 7.73 3.66 9.65
C HIS A 194 7.43 4.68 8.56
N ASP A 195 8.24 4.72 7.52
CA ASP A 195 7.95 5.46 6.31
C ASP A 195 7.66 4.49 5.14
N ILE A 196 7.36 5.04 3.97
CA ILE A 196 6.95 4.23 2.81
C ILE A 196 8.02 3.29 2.26
N LEU A 197 9.28 3.42 2.69
CA LEU A 197 10.38 2.53 2.33
C LEU A 197 10.82 1.63 3.50
N ASP A 198 9.96 1.44 4.52
CA ASP A 198 10.23 0.59 5.69
C ASP A 198 9.39 -0.69 5.72
N SER A 199 8.40 -0.85 4.84
CA SER A 199 7.57 -2.04 4.76
C SER A 199 7.16 -2.35 3.32
N ASP A 200 7.13 -3.64 2.99
CA ASP A 200 6.62 -4.16 1.72
C ASP A 200 5.12 -3.91 1.52
N ASP A 201 4.35 -3.82 2.58
CA ASP A 201 2.93 -3.50 2.53
C ASP A 201 2.64 -2.22 1.73
N TYR A 202 3.50 -1.20 1.84
CA TYR A 202 3.23 0.10 1.22
C TYR A 202 3.28 0.02 -0.31
N TYR A 203 4.30 -0.60 -0.91
CA TYR A 203 4.32 -0.76 -2.37
C TYR A 203 3.30 -1.78 -2.85
N GLN A 204 3.01 -2.82 -2.07
CA GLN A 204 1.99 -3.79 -2.44
C GLN A 204 0.60 -3.14 -2.59
N PHE A 205 0.24 -2.23 -1.69
CA PHE A 205 -1.06 -1.55 -1.72
C PHE A 205 -1.04 -0.31 -2.62
N ALA A 206 -0.25 0.71 -2.30
CA ALA A 206 -0.23 1.94 -3.09
C ALA A 206 0.32 1.71 -4.51
N GLY A 207 1.38 0.91 -4.64
CA GLY A 207 1.95 0.53 -5.93
C GLY A 207 1.01 -0.36 -6.74
N GLY A 208 0.44 -1.40 -6.11
CA GLY A 208 -0.51 -2.30 -6.75
C GLY A 208 -1.77 -1.58 -7.23
N LEU A 209 -2.35 -0.69 -6.42
CA LEU A 209 -3.46 0.18 -6.83
C LEU A 209 -3.08 1.07 -7.99
N SER A 210 -1.90 1.70 -7.94
CA SER A 210 -1.40 2.54 -9.04
C SER A 210 -1.26 1.76 -10.34
N ALA A 211 -0.71 0.54 -10.28
CA ALA A 211 -0.57 -0.34 -11.44
C ALA A 211 -1.94 -0.76 -12.00
N ALA A 212 -2.87 -1.17 -11.12
CA ALA A 212 -4.21 -1.60 -11.52
C ALA A 212 -5.03 -0.47 -12.14
N VAL A 213 -5.03 0.74 -11.51
CA VAL A 213 -5.72 1.91 -12.07
C VAL A 213 -5.13 2.28 -13.44
N ALA A 214 -3.80 2.32 -13.57
CA ALA A 214 -3.16 2.65 -14.84
C ALA A 214 -3.46 1.63 -15.94
N HIS A 215 -3.47 0.33 -15.60
CA HIS A 215 -3.81 -0.74 -16.52
C HIS A 215 -5.25 -0.64 -17.04
N LEU A 216 -6.20 -0.40 -16.12
CA LEU A 216 -7.63 -0.38 -16.45
C LEU A 216 -8.08 0.93 -17.10
N SER A 217 -7.52 2.08 -16.69
CA SER A 217 -7.91 3.40 -17.21
C SER A 217 -7.07 3.86 -18.40
N GLY A 218 -5.95 3.21 -18.69
CA GLY A 218 -4.98 3.64 -19.71
C GLY A 218 -4.19 4.89 -19.35
N ARG A 219 -4.28 5.40 -18.13
CA ARG A 219 -3.61 6.64 -17.67
C ARG A 219 -3.00 6.47 -16.28
N ASP A 220 -1.85 7.10 -16.05
CA ASP A 220 -1.31 7.22 -14.70
C ASP A 220 -2.09 8.30 -13.93
N VAL A 221 -2.56 7.95 -12.74
CA VAL A 221 -3.23 8.88 -11.82
C VAL A 221 -2.30 9.27 -10.69
N PRO A 222 -2.50 10.44 -10.06
CA PRO A 222 -1.72 10.82 -8.90
C PRO A 222 -1.94 9.84 -7.74
N VAL A 223 -0.85 9.50 -7.08
CA VAL A 223 -0.86 8.80 -5.79
C VAL A 223 -0.51 9.83 -4.72
N TYR A 224 -1.45 10.09 -3.81
CA TYR A 224 -1.27 11.02 -2.71
C TYR A 224 -0.93 10.28 -1.43
N HIS A 225 0.09 10.80 -0.77
CA HIS A 225 0.52 10.37 0.55
C HIS A 225 0.10 11.43 1.58
N ASN A 226 -0.84 11.06 2.44
CA ASN A 226 -1.41 11.94 3.43
C ASN A 226 -0.77 11.65 4.80
N ASP A 227 0.21 12.45 5.19
CA ASP A 227 0.86 12.38 6.49
C ASP A 227 0.03 13.15 7.52
N HIS A 228 -0.72 12.42 8.35
CA HIS A 228 -1.50 12.96 9.46
C HIS A 228 -0.97 12.50 10.83
N SER A 229 0.30 12.10 10.88
CA SER A 229 1.00 11.77 12.14
C SER A 229 0.98 12.91 13.17
N LEU A 230 0.77 14.13 12.69
CA LEU A 230 0.45 15.31 13.51
C LEU A 230 -0.97 15.76 13.09
N ALA A 231 -1.96 15.36 13.88
CA ALA A 231 -3.38 15.61 13.57
C ALA A 231 -3.71 17.10 13.33
N GLU A 232 -3.01 18.01 14.04
CA GLU A 232 -3.20 19.47 13.90
C GLU A 232 -2.54 20.05 12.64
N ARG A 233 -1.69 19.28 11.98
CA ARG A 233 -0.94 19.73 10.80
C ARG A 233 -0.76 18.61 9.78
N PRO A 234 -1.84 18.08 9.21
CA PRO A 234 -1.72 17.07 8.17
C PRO A 234 -1.03 17.66 6.94
N VAL A 235 -0.21 16.86 6.29
CA VAL A 235 0.52 17.27 5.08
C VAL A 235 0.24 16.27 3.97
N ILE A 236 -0.28 16.78 2.87
CA ILE A 236 -0.53 15.98 1.66
C ILE A 236 0.65 16.18 0.71
N ARG A 237 1.22 15.08 0.23
CA ARG A 237 2.29 15.04 -0.79
C ARG A 237 1.89 14.09 -1.89
N THR A 238 2.45 14.27 -3.06
CA THR A 238 2.49 13.19 -4.05
C THR A 238 3.44 12.08 -3.58
N LEU A 239 3.24 10.88 -4.07
CA LEU A 239 4.15 9.77 -3.76
C LEU A 239 5.60 10.09 -4.15
N ALA A 240 5.81 10.76 -5.29
CA ALA A 240 7.14 11.19 -5.73
C ALA A 240 7.81 12.16 -4.75
N GLU A 241 7.06 13.12 -4.20
CA GLU A 241 7.56 14.04 -3.17
C GLU A 241 7.90 13.31 -1.87
N GLU A 242 7.07 12.37 -1.46
CA GLU A 242 7.29 11.58 -0.25
C GLU A 242 8.51 10.66 -0.40
N ILE A 243 8.65 9.94 -1.52
CA ILE A 243 9.85 9.14 -1.82
C ILE A 243 11.11 10.02 -1.77
N GLY A 244 11.06 11.18 -2.42
CA GLY A 244 12.17 12.13 -2.39
C GLY A 244 12.49 12.65 -0.97
N ARG A 245 11.48 12.84 -0.13
CA ARG A 245 11.66 13.21 1.28
C ARG A 245 12.34 12.09 2.07
N VAL A 246 11.86 10.85 1.92
CA VAL A 246 12.39 9.67 2.60
C VAL A 246 13.83 9.40 2.18
N VAL A 247 14.11 9.40 0.88
CA VAL A 247 15.47 9.19 0.38
C VAL A 247 16.45 10.23 0.95
N ARG A 248 16.13 11.52 0.87
CA ARG A 248 17.01 12.58 1.39
C ARG A 248 17.05 12.66 2.91
N GLY A 249 15.90 12.48 3.56
CA GLY A 249 15.78 12.68 5.02
C GLY A 249 16.25 11.50 5.85
N ARG A 250 16.15 10.28 5.30
CA ARG A 250 16.51 9.04 5.96
C ARG A 250 17.51 8.23 5.16
N ALA A 251 17.08 7.62 4.06
CA ALA A 251 17.78 6.52 3.42
C ALA A 251 19.22 6.88 2.97
N SER A 252 19.45 8.07 2.41
CA SER A 252 20.81 8.56 2.05
C SER A 252 21.41 9.51 3.09
N ASN A 253 20.74 9.72 4.24
CA ASN A 253 21.23 10.63 5.28
C ASN A 253 22.36 9.97 6.09
N PRO A 254 23.58 10.56 6.12
CA PRO A 254 24.71 9.97 6.83
C PRO A 254 24.43 9.69 8.32
N LYS A 255 23.65 10.55 9.01
CA LYS A 255 23.30 10.35 10.42
C LYS A 255 22.42 9.12 10.63
N TRP A 256 21.48 8.87 9.72
CA TRP A 256 20.67 7.67 9.80
C TRP A 256 21.50 6.42 9.49
N ILE A 257 22.35 6.48 8.44
CA ILE A 257 23.25 5.39 8.05
C ILE A 257 24.19 5.01 9.21
N GLU A 258 24.81 6.00 9.85
CA GLU A 258 25.64 5.76 11.05
C GLU A 258 24.83 5.13 12.19
N GLY A 259 23.57 5.54 12.35
CA GLY A 259 22.64 4.95 13.30
C GLY A 259 22.35 3.48 12.99
N ALA A 260 21.99 3.17 11.75
CA ALA A 260 21.70 1.82 11.28
C ALA A 260 22.94 0.92 11.40
N MET A 261 24.14 1.41 11.07
CA MET A 261 25.37 0.65 11.24
C MET A 261 25.61 0.20 12.69
N ARG A 262 25.19 0.98 13.70
CA ARG A 262 25.29 0.56 15.13
C ARG A 262 24.39 -0.63 15.45
N HIS A 263 23.35 -0.90 14.66
CA HIS A 263 22.46 -2.05 14.83
C HIS A 263 23.00 -3.34 14.15
N GLY A 264 24.20 -3.28 13.57
CA GLY A 264 24.87 -4.45 13.00
C GLY A 264 24.03 -5.14 11.91
N TYR A 265 23.86 -6.46 12.02
CA TYR A 265 23.10 -7.27 11.06
C TYR A 265 21.72 -6.70 10.71
N LYS A 266 20.96 -6.26 11.71
CA LYS A 266 19.63 -5.67 11.50
C LYS A 266 19.69 -4.37 10.69
N GLY A 267 20.67 -3.50 10.99
CA GLY A 267 20.84 -2.25 10.24
C GLY A 267 21.23 -2.47 8.79
N ALA A 268 22.08 -3.47 8.50
CA ALA A 268 22.40 -3.87 7.13
C ALA A 268 21.15 -4.39 6.38
N PHE A 269 20.33 -5.18 7.05
CA PHE A 269 19.06 -5.66 6.51
C PHE A 269 18.08 -4.49 6.22
N GLU A 270 17.97 -3.52 7.12
CA GLU A 270 17.11 -2.34 6.92
C GLU A 270 17.56 -1.49 5.71
N MET A 271 18.88 -1.37 5.48
CA MET A 271 19.42 -0.70 4.29
C MET A 271 19.05 -1.44 3.00
N ALA A 272 19.20 -2.77 2.99
CA ALA A 272 18.84 -3.59 1.83
C ALA A 272 17.34 -3.54 1.54
N ALA A 273 16.49 -3.69 2.55
CA ALA A 273 15.06 -3.57 2.45
C ALA A 273 14.63 -2.19 1.89
N THR A 274 15.30 -1.11 2.28
CA THR A 274 15.04 0.23 1.74
C THR A 274 15.30 0.30 0.22
N VAL A 275 16.36 -0.34 -0.29
CA VAL A 275 16.64 -0.41 -1.73
C VAL A 275 15.59 -1.27 -2.44
N ASP A 276 15.21 -2.39 -1.84
CA ASP A 276 14.22 -3.30 -2.39
C ASP A 276 12.84 -2.64 -2.52
N TYR A 277 12.38 -1.92 -1.49
CA TYR A 277 11.11 -1.21 -1.53
C TYR A 277 11.13 0.00 -2.49
N LEU A 278 12.27 0.70 -2.62
CA LEU A 278 12.43 1.73 -3.64
C LEU A 278 12.29 1.14 -5.06
N PHE A 279 12.94 0.00 -5.30
CA PHE A 279 12.82 -0.75 -6.55
C PHE A 279 11.36 -1.17 -6.81
N ALA A 280 10.70 -1.73 -5.81
CA ALA A 280 9.32 -2.17 -5.93
C ALA A 280 8.34 -1.02 -6.26
N PHE A 281 8.53 0.16 -5.65
CA PHE A 281 7.79 1.35 -6.05
C PHE A 281 8.11 1.81 -7.48
N ALA A 282 9.37 1.70 -7.92
CA ALA A 282 9.74 2.03 -9.29
C ALA A 282 9.07 1.08 -10.30
N ALA A 283 9.02 -0.22 -9.99
CA ALA A 283 8.40 -1.25 -10.82
C ALA A 283 6.88 -1.09 -10.92
N THR A 284 6.23 -0.75 -9.81
CA THR A 284 4.76 -0.67 -9.73
C THR A 284 4.18 0.70 -10.08
N THR A 285 5.01 1.76 -10.00
CA THR A 285 4.59 3.13 -10.28
C THR A 285 5.57 3.81 -11.24
N ARG A 286 5.27 5.00 -11.72
CA ARG A 286 6.21 5.87 -12.43
C ARG A 286 6.60 7.10 -11.58
N GLN A 287 6.60 6.92 -10.26
CA GLN A 287 6.77 8.00 -9.29
C GLN A 287 8.19 8.05 -8.70
N VAL A 288 9.05 7.07 -9.01
CA VAL A 288 10.45 7.02 -8.54
C VAL A 288 11.37 7.63 -9.58
N ALA A 289 12.08 8.67 -9.21
CA ALA A 289 13.07 9.29 -10.09
C ALA A 289 14.42 8.55 -10.01
N GLU A 290 15.11 8.41 -11.14
CA GLU A 290 16.40 7.70 -11.26
C GLU A 290 17.48 8.19 -10.28
N HIS A 291 17.48 9.49 -9.94
CA HIS A 291 18.45 10.03 -8.99
C HIS A 291 18.30 9.49 -7.57
N HIS A 292 17.17 8.86 -7.22
CA HIS A 292 17.00 8.20 -5.93
C HIS A 292 17.83 6.92 -5.86
N PHE A 293 17.86 6.14 -6.93
CA PHE A 293 18.77 4.99 -7.04
C PHE A 293 20.22 5.43 -6.98
N THR A 294 20.58 6.48 -7.70
CA THR A 294 21.94 7.04 -7.67
C THR A 294 22.34 7.43 -6.25
N ALA A 295 21.46 8.13 -5.51
CA ALA A 295 21.75 8.55 -4.14
C ALA A 295 21.97 7.37 -3.17
N LEU A 296 21.19 6.29 -3.30
CA LEU A 296 21.37 5.10 -2.47
C LEU A 296 22.63 4.31 -2.88
N PHE A 297 22.90 4.19 -4.18
CA PHE A 297 24.10 3.54 -4.66
C PHE A 297 25.37 4.26 -4.17
N GLU A 298 25.42 5.58 -4.26
CA GLU A 298 26.51 6.39 -3.72
C GLU A 298 26.67 6.20 -2.20
N ALA A 299 25.56 6.20 -1.47
CA ALA A 299 25.57 6.10 -0.02
C ALA A 299 25.97 4.71 0.50
N TYR A 300 25.59 3.63 -0.20
CA TYR A 300 25.74 2.27 0.33
C TYR A 300 26.84 1.47 -0.38
N ILE A 301 27.05 1.70 -1.68
CA ILE A 301 27.99 0.91 -2.49
C ILE A 301 29.30 1.67 -2.74
N GLU A 302 29.24 2.95 -3.13
CA GLU A 302 30.45 3.74 -3.39
C GLU A 302 31.11 4.21 -2.09
N ASN A 303 30.36 4.43 -1.02
CA ASN A 303 30.91 4.75 0.30
C ASN A 303 31.65 3.52 0.86
N GLU A 304 32.99 3.62 0.93
CA GLU A 304 33.85 2.49 1.34
C GLU A 304 33.55 2.00 2.75
N GLN A 305 33.28 2.89 3.69
CA GLN A 305 32.99 2.53 5.09
C GLN A 305 31.66 1.76 5.20
N VAL A 306 30.60 2.24 4.52
CA VAL A 306 29.30 1.59 4.55
C VAL A 306 29.36 0.25 3.83
N ARG A 307 30.02 0.19 2.67
CA ARG A 307 30.21 -1.05 1.93
C ARG A 307 30.96 -2.11 2.75
N ALA A 308 32.08 -1.73 3.37
CA ALA A 308 32.83 -2.64 4.22
C ALA A 308 32.00 -3.17 5.39
N PHE A 309 31.21 -2.31 6.02
CA PHE A 309 30.25 -2.71 7.06
C PHE A 309 29.24 -3.73 6.55
N LEU A 310 28.59 -3.46 5.41
CA LEU A 310 27.59 -4.37 4.82
C LEU A 310 28.19 -5.75 4.53
N GLN A 311 29.36 -5.79 3.92
CA GLN A 311 30.09 -7.03 3.61
C GLN A 311 30.52 -7.81 4.86
N ASP A 312 30.88 -7.13 5.95
CA ASP A 312 31.31 -7.78 7.18
C ASP A 312 30.15 -8.35 8.01
N VAL A 313 29.05 -7.60 8.13
CA VAL A 313 27.97 -7.96 9.06
C VAL A 313 26.82 -8.70 8.42
N ASN A 314 26.56 -8.51 7.11
CA ASN A 314 25.48 -9.18 6.38
C ASN A 314 25.76 -9.21 4.87
N ASP A 315 26.68 -10.09 4.47
CA ASP A 315 27.08 -10.24 3.06
C ASP A 315 25.91 -10.67 2.15
N ALA A 316 24.94 -11.42 2.68
CA ALA A 316 23.73 -11.79 1.94
C ALA A 316 22.88 -10.54 1.59
N ALA A 317 22.62 -9.68 2.57
CA ALA A 317 21.88 -8.42 2.31
C ALA A 317 22.65 -7.50 1.35
N TYR A 318 23.96 -7.51 1.42
CA TYR A 318 24.80 -6.77 0.46
C TYR A 318 24.67 -7.33 -0.96
N ALA A 319 24.70 -8.66 -1.12
CA ALA A 319 24.52 -9.32 -2.42
C ALA A 319 23.12 -9.06 -3.00
N ASP A 320 22.07 -9.15 -2.17
CA ASP A 320 20.69 -8.85 -2.57
C ASP A 320 20.56 -7.39 -3.05
N MET A 321 21.17 -6.46 -2.33
CA MET A 321 21.19 -5.04 -2.70
C MET A 321 21.86 -4.80 -4.06
N LEU A 322 23.00 -5.44 -4.32
CA LEU A 322 23.69 -5.36 -5.62
C LEU A 322 22.83 -5.94 -6.73
N ALA A 323 22.23 -7.12 -6.52
CA ALA A 323 21.34 -7.76 -7.48
C ALA A 323 20.10 -6.88 -7.78
N ARG A 324 19.61 -6.12 -6.80
CA ARG A 324 18.48 -5.21 -6.98
C ARG A 324 18.83 -3.96 -7.77
N PHE A 325 20.03 -3.40 -7.58
CA PHE A 325 20.53 -2.31 -8.41
C PHE A 325 20.76 -2.74 -9.86
N ASP A 326 21.32 -3.94 -10.06
CA ASP A 326 21.52 -4.52 -11.38
C ASP A 326 20.19 -4.72 -12.12
N GLU A 327 19.23 -5.35 -11.46
CA GLU A 327 17.88 -5.54 -11.98
C GLU A 327 17.19 -4.20 -12.33
N ALA A 328 17.42 -3.15 -11.54
CA ALA A 328 16.88 -1.82 -11.83
C ALA A 328 17.43 -1.26 -13.14
N ILE A 329 18.70 -1.51 -13.44
CA ILE A 329 19.34 -1.13 -14.71
C ILE A 329 18.80 -1.99 -15.85
N GLU A 330 18.82 -3.32 -15.70
CA GLU A 330 18.33 -4.26 -16.72
C GLU A 330 16.90 -3.99 -17.15
N ARG A 331 16.05 -3.60 -16.20
CA ARG A 331 14.62 -3.30 -16.47
C ARG A 331 14.36 -1.85 -16.88
N GLY A 332 15.40 -1.02 -17.01
CA GLY A 332 15.27 0.39 -17.40
C GLY A 332 14.59 1.26 -16.35
N LEU A 333 14.57 0.84 -15.07
CA LEU A 333 14.07 1.64 -13.95
C LEU A 333 15.11 2.66 -13.48
N TRP A 334 16.37 2.43 -13.79
CA TRP A 334 17.49 3.30 -13.47
C TRP A 334 18.54 3.28 -14.59
N THR A 335 18.87 4.46 -15.10
CA THR A 335 19.95 4.66 -16.09
C THR A 335 21.08 5.46 -15.44
N PRO A 336 22.17 4.79 -14.98
CA PRO A 336 23.29 5.49 -14.37
C PRO A 336 23.94 6.49 -15.33
N ARG A 337 24.14 7.71 -14.87
CA ARG A 337 24.78 8.77 -15.68
C ARG A 337 26.30 8.59 -15.79
N ARG A 338 26.90 7.80 -14.90
CA ARG A 338 28.36 7.55 -14.84
C ARG A 338 28.62 6.09 -15.18
N ASN A 339 29.52 5.85 -16.15
CA ASN A 339 29.96 4.51 -16.51
C ASN A 339 30.64 3.79 -15.35
N SER A 340 31.24 4.53 -14.39
CA SER A 340 31.84 3.97 -13.19
C SER A 340 30.86 3.21 -12.30
N VAL A 341 29.57 3.56 -12.33
CA VAL A 341 28.53 2.84 -11.58
C VAL A 341 28.41 1.42 -12.09
N ILE A 342 28.30 1.25 -13.41
CA ILE A 342 28.18 -0.07 -14.05
C ILE A 342 29.42 -0.91 -13.75
N SER A 343 30.63 -0.37 -13.97
CA SER A 343 31.87 -1.10 -13.71
C SER A 343 32.09 -1.43 -12.22
N THR A 344 31.60 -0.59 -11.31
CA THR A 344 31.63 -0.88 -9.86
C THR A 344 30.66 -2.02 -9.53
N LEU A 345 29.45 -1.99 -10.07
CA LEU A 345 28.43 -3.02 -9.86
C LEU A 345 28.90 -4.37 -10.39
N GLU A 346 29.38 -4.44 -11.63
CA GLU A 346 29.93 -5.65 -12.23
C GLU A 346 31.09 -6.24 -11.41
N LYS A 347 32.01 -5.38 -10.94
CA LYS A 347 33.13 -5.79 -10.09
C LYS A 347 32.67 -6.45 -8.80
N HIS A 348 31.63 -5.90 -8.15
CA HIS A 348 31.14 -6.43 -6.87
C HIS A 348 30.28 -7.67 -7.05
N LEU A 349 29.49 -7.75 -8.13
CA LEU A 349 28.73 -8.95 -8.48
C LEU A 349 29.63 -10.14 -8.89
N ALA A 350 30.74 -9.86 -9.55
CA ALA A 350 31.72 -10.92 -9.93
C ALA A 350 32.63 -11.41 -8.78
N ALA A 351 32.65 -10.70 -7.65
CA ALA A 351 33.41 -11.11 -6.49
C ALA A 351 32.82 -12.40 -5.88
N PRO A 352 33.60 -13.49 -5.66
CA PRO A 352 33.06 -14.68 -5.02
C PRO A 352 32.51 -14.29 -3.64
N ALA A 353 31.30 -14.74 -3.32
CA ALA A 353 30.74 -14.61 -1.98
C ALA A 353 31.79 -15.16 -0.99
N ALA A 354 32.22 -14.32 -0.06
CA ALA A 354 33.15 -14.74 0.97
C ALA A 354 32.54 -15.96 1.64
N GLN A 355 33.28 -17.09 1.62
CA GLN A 355 32.86 -18.42 2.00
C GLN A 355 31.78 -18.38 3.11
N GLN A 356 30.59 -18.87 2.80
CA GLN A 356 29.51 -19.01 3.75
C GLN A 356 30.06 -19.59 5.05
N ARG A 357 30.18 -18.78 6.07
CA ARG A 357 30.38 -19.31 7.42
C ARG A 357 29.21 -20.24 7.70
N PRO A 358 29.44 -21.50 8.15
CA PRO A 358 28.37 -22.43 8.42
C PRO A 358 27.34 -21.74 9.32
N ALA A 359 26.06 -21.87 8.94
CA ALA A 359 24.95 -21.34 9.70
C ALA A 359 25.17 -21.68 11.18
N ARG A 360 25.19 -20.65 12.03
CA ARG A 360 25.20 -20.87 13.47
C ARG A 360 23.98 -21.73 13.78
N THR A 361 24.24 -22.92 14.32
CA THR A 361 23.21 -23.84 14.82
C THR A 361 22.14 -23.02 15.56
N PRO A 362 20.84 -23.26 15.30
CA PRO A 362 19.79 -22.58 16.04
C PRO A 362 20.05 -22.78 17.53
N VAL A 363 20.11 -21.70 18.28
CA VAL A 363 20.11 -21.76 19.75
C VAL A 363 18.85 -22.52 20.12
N GLU A 364 18.98 -23.68 20.77
CA GLU A 364 17.89 -24.45 21.31
C GLU A 364 16.91 -23.50 22.00
N SER A 365 15.64 -23.56 21.58
CA SER A 365 14.58 -22.79 22.18
C SER A 365 14.59 -23.03 23.68
N VAL A 366 14.91 -22.00 24.46
CA VAL A 366 14.69 -22.01 25.90
C VAL A 366 13.20 -22.27 26.12
N ARG A 367 12.85 -23.47 26.58
CA ARG A 367 11.50 -23.82 26.96
C ARG A 367 11.03 -22.80 27.99
N SER A 368 9.88 -22.22 27.71
CA SER A 368 9.19 -21.33 28.64
C SER A 368 8.91 -22.09 29.94
N PRO A 369 9.13 -21.50 31.13
CA PRO A 369 8.81 -22.13 32.42
C PRO A 369 7.30 -22.34 32.64
N TYR A 370 6.45 -22.00 31.68
CA TYR A 370 4.99 -22.08 31.81
C TYR A 370 4.33 -23.30 31.15
N ASP A 371 5.09 -24.20 30.53
CA ASP A 371 4.49 -25.39 29.84
C ASP A 371 4.29 -26.61 30.73
N ASP A 372 4.54 -26.55 32.02
CA ASP A 372 4.43 -27.72 32.96
C ASP A 372 3.29 -27.58 33.97
N ASN A 373 2.12 -27.09 33.59
CA ASN A 373 0.95 -27.14 34.49
C ASN A 373 -0.39 -27.38 33.77
N ASN A 374 -0.52 -28.49 33.04
CA ASN A 374 -1.87 -28.94 32.64
C ASN A 374 -1.98 -30.47 32.47
N HIS A 375 -1.56 -31.22 33.47
CA HIS A 375 -2.01 -32.62 33.66
C HIS A 375 -2.04 -32.94 35.14
N ARG A 376 -3.14 -32.51 35.81
CA ARG A 376 -3.74 -33.12 37.00
C ARG A 376 -4.93 -32.28 37.45
N ARG A 377 -6.11 -32.54 36.88
CA ARG A 377 -7.37 -32.87 37.62
C ARG A 377 -8.50 -33.01 36.60
#